data_ed82345e63e5a574af50d82a435483f0
#
_entry.id   ed82345e63e5a574af50d82a435483f0
#
_cell.length_a   1.000
_cell.length_b   1.000
_cell.length_c   1.000
_cell.angle_alpha   90.00
_cell.angle_beta   90.00
_cell.angle_gamma   90.00
#
_symmetry.space_group_name_H-M   'P 1'
#
loop_
_entity.id
_entity.type
_entity.pdbx_description
1 polymer ?
#
loop_
_entity_poly.entity_id
_entity_poly.type
_entity_poly.pdbx_seq_one_letter_code
_entity_poly.pdbx_strand_id
1 'polypeptide(L)'
;MEITTYNPYTEKELAKYRVHDLEEVKNIIINLRNEQDKWKEDIDYRIDKLKESRNNFEKNLNDLAKLMSSEMGKPLTQSIAEVKKTLWLFDYYIENGKNFLENEYVKTEAKRSYIRFDPLGVVIIIMPWNFPLWQVARAAIPAMLAGNAVLLKHASIVSGTSLKIQELFNLDVFKSVITTGEIIDNAIKYSDGVSFTGSTAAGSIIAAEAAKNIKKFVMELGGSDPFIVLDDSNLENAVKNSVYARLQNNGQSCIASKRFIVHEDIYDEFYKRMLEEFQKVKVGDQLNEDTYIGPLSSKSQTKIILGQLKDLKDYGEITSTGENNGNVIKPTIIRLNKEYTEELFGPIALLRKFKTVDEAIKMANDTEYGLGCSIWGNDENAEKMAKYINTGTVSINKIVASDPRLPFGGTKKSGIGRELSRYGLLEFTNIKTVWIN
;
A
#
# COMPACT_ATOMS: atom_id res chain seq x y z
N MET A 1 18.38 -23.19 2.10
CA MET A 1 17.02 -23.08 1.52
C MET A 1 17.06 -22.05 0.40
N GLU A 2 16.24 -22.23 -0.66
CA GLU A 2 16.14 -21.27 -1.76
C GLU A 2 14.68 -20.86 -1.96
N ILE A 3 14.47 -19.65 -2.45
CA ILE A 3 13.19 -19.11 -2.91
C ILE A 3 13.28 -18.96 -4.42
N THR A 4 12.24 -19.41 -5.14
CA THR A 4 12.14 -19.30 -6.60
C THR A 4 11.03 -18.32 -6.97
N THR A 5 11.32 -17.37 -7.87
CA THR A 5 10.31 -16.47 -8.45
C THR A 5 9.86 -16.99 -9.81
N TYR A 6 8.60 -16.67 -10.16
CA TYR A 6 7.95 -17.12 -11.38
C TYR A 6 7.21 -15.97 -12.05
N ASN A 7 7.19 -15.96 -13.39
CA ASN A 7 6.29 -15.08 -14.12
C ASN A 7 4.87 -15.63 -14.01
N PRO A 8 3.91 -14.89 -13.45
CA PRO A 8 2.58 -15.43 -13.18
C PRO A 8 1.71 -15.64 -14.43
N TYR A 9 2.04 -15.01 -15.57
CA TYR A 9 1.36 -15.22 -16.84
C TYR A 9 1.85 -16.48 -17.58
N THR A 10 3.17 -16.62 -17.70
CA THR A 10 3.79 -17.74 -18.42
C THR A 10 4.05 -18.95 -17.53
N GLU A 11 3.99 -18.78 -16.21
CA GLU A 11 4.33 -19.76 -15.17
C GLU A 11 5.79 -20.22 -15.21
N LYS A 12 6.65 -19.58 -16.01
CA LYS A 12 8.06 -19.89 -16.11
C LYS A 12 8.85 -19.37 -14.93
N GLU A 13 9.85 -20.14 -14.50
CA GLU A 13 10.82 -19.74 -13.51
C GLU A 13 11.60 -18.51 -14.01
N LEU A 14 11.82 -17.52 -13.12
CA LEU A 14 12.60 -16.33 -13.39
C LEU A 14 13.99 -16.42 -12.75
N ALA A 15 14.05 -16.70 -11.46
CA ALA A 15 15.32 -16.78 -10.72
C ALA A 15 15.16 -17.53 -9.39
N LYS A 16 16.32 -17.94 -8.83
CA LYS A 16 16.45 -18.54 -7.50
C LYS A 16 17.31 -17.68 -6.60
N TYR A 17 16.93 -17.60 -5.34
CA TYR A 17 17.56 -16.74 -4.34
C TYR A 17 17.86 -17.54 -3.08
N ARG A 18 19.09 -17.41 -2.57
CA ARG A 18 19.48 -18.00 -1.29
C ARG A 18 18.76 -17.30 -0.14
N VAL A 19 18.25 -18.07 0.80
CA VAL A 19 17.59 -17.58 2.02
C VAL A 19 18.65 -17.29 3.09
N HIS A 20 18.59 -16.08 3.69
CA HIS A 20 19.39 -15.71 4.86
C HIS A 20 18.82 -16.39 6.10
N ASP A 21 19.69 -16.91 6.96
CA ASP A 21 19.32 -17.42 8.27
C ASP A 21 19.23 -16.28 9.32
N LEU A 22 18.80 -16.64 10.55
CA LEU A 22 18.60 -15.65 11.61
C LEU A 22 19.90 -14.97 12.05
N GLU A 23 21.03 -15.70 12.07
CA GLU A 23 22.31 -15.12 12.48
C GLU A 23 22.84 -14.14 11.43
N GLU A 24 22.67 -14.46 10.15
CA GLU A 24 22.97 -13.53 9.04
C GLU A 24 22.15 -12.26 9.12
N VAL A 25 20.82 -12.39 9.35
CA VAL A 25 19.92 -11.23 9.51
C VAL A 25 20.32 -10.38 10.71
N LYS A 26 20.65 -10.98 11.84
CA LYS A 26 21.12 -10.28 13.03
C LYS A 26 22.43 -9.53 12.78
N ASN A 27 23.39 -10.15 12.09
CA ASN A 27 24.65 -9.50 11.74
C ASN A 27 24.43 -8.30 10.79
N ILE A 28 23.50 -8.40 9.84
CA ILE A 28 23.10 -7.27 8.99
C ILE A 28 22.53 -6.13 9.82
N ILE A 29 21.66 -6.42 10.82
CA ILE A 29 21.09 -5.40 11.73
C ILE A 29 22.21 -4.71 12.53
N ILE A 30 23.20 -5.46 13.03
CA ILE A 30 24.34 -4.88 13.76
C ILE A 30 25.16 -3.94 12.86
N ASN A 31 25.43 -4.35 11.61
CA ASN A 31 26.12 -3.50 10.65
C ASN A 31 25.33 -2.23 10.29
N LEU A 32 24.02 -2.38 10.07
CA LEU A 32 23.13 -1.24 9.84
C LEU A 32 23.15 -0.24 11.00
N ARG A 33 23.24 -0.71 12.25
CA ARG A 33 23.33 0.15 13.43
C ARG A 33 24.63 0.96 13.43
N ASN A 34 25.76 0.33 13.09
CA ASN A 34 27.05 1.03 13.01
C ASN A 34 27.06 2.10 11.91
N GLU A 35 26.43 1.85 10.76
CA GLU A 35 26.30 2.84 9.69
C GLU A 35 25.28 3.94 10.04
N GLN A 36 24.21 3.60 10.77
CA GLN A 36 23.22 4.56 11.26
C GLN A 36 23.82 5.59 12.22
N ASP A 37 24.80 5.21 13.04
CA ASP A 37 25.48 6.14 13.95
C ASP A 37 26.18 7.29 13.21
N LYS A 38 26.68 7.06 12.01
CA LYS A 38 27.24 8.11 11.15
C LYS A 38 26.14 8.85 10.37
N TRP A 39 25.15 8.10 9.88
CA TRP A 39 24.07 8.60 9.04
C TRP A 39 23.21 9.66 9.74
N LYS A 40 22.90 9.48 11.03
CA LYS A 40 22.02 10.36 11.80
C LYS A 40 22.58 11.77 12.03
N GLU A 41 23.90 11.98 11.91
CA GLU A 41 24.57 13.21 12.33
C GLU A 41 24.29 14.39 11.40
N ASP A 42 24.15 14.17 10.08
CA ASP A 42 24.02 15.24 9.09
C ASP A 42 22.82 15.04 8.16
N ILE A 43 21.82 15.92 8.28
CA ILE A 43 20.61 15.87 7.45
C ILE A 43 20.88 16.31 6.01
N ASP A 44 21.79 17.25 5.77
CA ASP A 44 22.10 17.71 4.42
C ASP A 44 22.83 16.60 3.64
N TYR A 45 23.73 15.86 4.30
CA TYR A 45 24.32 14.63 3.73
C TYR A 45 23.26 13.58 3.38
N ARG A 46 22.27 13.32 4.27
CA ARG A 46 21.17 12.40 4.00
C ARG A 46 20.35 12.81 2.76
N ILE A 47 20.04 14.10 2.67
CA ILE A 47 19.31 14.67 1.53
C ILE A 47 20.09 14.47 0.23
N ASP A 48 21.39 14.75 0.21
CA ASP A 48 22.21 14.57 -0.99
C ASP A 48 22.30 13.10 -1.41
N LYS A 49 22.43 12.18 -0.46
CA LYS A 49 22.42 10.74 -0.73
C LYS A 49 21.06 10.25 -1.26
N LEU A 50 19.95 10.80 -0.76
CA LEU A 50 18.62 10.48 -1.29
C LEU A 50 18.42 11.04 -2.71
N LYS A 51 19.02 12.19 -3.07
CA LYS A 51 19.06 12.71 -4.46
C LYS A 51 19.82 11.77 -5.39
N GLU A 52 20.97 11.23 -4.95
CA GLU A 52 21.73 10.22 -5.71
C GLU A 52 20.87 8.98 -5.96
N SER A 53 20.22 8.46 -4.91
CA SER A 53 19.29 7.32 -5.01
C SER A 53 18.15 7.61 -5.98
N ARG A 54 17.48 8.74 -5.84
CA ARG A 54 16.40 9.19 -6.73
C ARG A 54 16.83 9.16 -8.21
N ASN A 55 18.04 9.64 -8.52
CA ASN A 55 18.59 9.62 -9.87
C ASN A 55 18.87 8.19 -10.36
N ASN A 56 19.28 7.27 -9.48
CA ASN A 56 19.47 5.86 -9.83
C ASN A 56 18.12 5.20 -10.20
N PHE A 57 17.05 5.47 -9.43
CA PHE A 57 15.70 4.98 -9.75
C PHE A 57 15.19 5.54 -11.09
N GLU A 58 15.42 6.82 -11.38
CA GLU A 58 15.02 7.44 -12.65
C GLU A 58 15.73 6.82 -13.85
N LYS A 59 17.05 6.64 -13.77
CA LYS A 59 17.86 6.00 -14.83
C LYS A 59 17.46 4.55 -15.11
N ASN A 60 16.97 3.82 -14.10
CA ASN A 60 16.59 2.41 -14.21
C ASN A 60 15.06 2.21 -14.25
N LEU A 61 14.28 3.24 -14.54
CA LEU A 61 12.82 3.22 -14.46
C LEU A 61 12.20 2.06 -15.23
N ASN A 62 12.57 1.90 -16.50
CA ASN A 62 11.97 0.88 -17.37
C ASN A 62 12.37 -0.55 -16.97
N ASP A 63 13.62 -0.77 -16.61
CA ASP A 63 14.12 -2.09 -16.19
C ASP A 63 13.47 -2.53 -14.88
N LEU A 64 13.37 -1.63 -13.90
CA LEU A 64 12.68 -1.90 -12.65
C LEU A 64 11.18 -2.16 -12.86
N ALA A 65 10.50 -1.35 -13.68
CA ALA A 65 9.09 -1.55 -14.00
C ALA A 65 8.84 -2.91 -14.67
N LYS A 66 9.71 -3.31 -15.62
CA LYS A 66 9.62 -4.61 -16.29
C LYS A 66 9.86 -5.76 -15.33
N LEU A 67 10.83 -5.64 -14.41
CA LEU A 67 11.09 -6.65 -13.38
C LEU A 67 9.88 -6.83 -12.46
N MET A 68 9.32 -5.74 -11.93
CA MET A 68 8.12 -5.76 -11.10
C MET A 68 6.94 -6.44 -11.82
N SER A 69 6.69 -6.07 -13.07
CA SER A 69 5.63 -6.69 -13.88
C SER A 69 5.87 -8.18 -14.08
N SER A 70 7.11 -8.57 -14.35
CA SER A 70 7.48 -9.97 -14.59
C SER A 70 7.28 -10.84 -13.34
N GLU A 71 7.56 -10.33 -12.14
CA GLU A 71 7.49 -11.10 -10.90
C GLU A 71 6.08 -11.19 -10.31
N MET A 72 5.22 -10.12 -10.47
CA MET A 72 3.94 -10.12 -9.77
C MET A 72 2.70 -9.84 -10.66
N GLY A 73 2.87 -9.76 -12.00
CA GLY A 73 1.75 -9.71 -12.94
C GLY A 73 1.09 -8.34 -13.11
N LYS A 74 1.61 -7.27 -12.52
CA LYS A 74 1.12 -5.90 -12.74
C LYS A 74 1.32 -5.48 -14.19
N PRO A 75 0.34 -4.86 -14.85
CA PRO A 75 0.53 -4.28 -16.18
C PRO A 75 1.72 -3.31 -16.23
N LEU A 76 2.54 -3.40 -17.26
CA LEU A 76 3.80 -2.66 -17.40
C LEU A 76 3.60 -1.14 -17.29
N THR A 77 2.55 -0.60 -17.90
CA THR A 77 2.22 0.82 -17.80
C THR A 77 1.94 1.27 -16.36
N GLN A 78 1.33 0.40 -15.56
CA GLN A 78 1.07 0.67 -14.14
C GLN A 78 2.32 0.52 -13.28
N SER A 79 3.25 -0.36 -13.63
CA SER A 79 4.56 -0.45 -12.99
C SER A 79 5.42 0.78 -13.29
N ILE A 80 5.40 1.28 -14.53
CA ILE A 80 6.04 2.56 -14.91
C ILE A 80 5.47 3.72 -14.10
N ALA A 81 4.14 3.77 -13.95
CA ALA A 81 3.47 4.80 -13.15
C ALA A 81 3.86 4.72 -11.66
N GLU A 82 4.06 3.51 -11.12
CA GLU A 82 4.53 3.31 -9.74
C GLU A 82 5.94 3.85 -9.52
N VAL A 83 6.88 3.61 -10.45
CA VAL A 83 8.24 4.18 -10.37
C VAL A 83 8.18 5.71 -10.43
N LYS A 84 7.43 6.29 -11.37
CA LYS A 84 7.25 7.75 -11.47
C LYS A 84 6.67 8.35 -10.19
N LYS A 85 5.69 7.69 -9.59
CA LYS A 85 5.11 8.11 -8.31
C LYS A 85 6.14 8.06 -7.18
N THR A 86 7.03 7.08 -7.19
CA THR A 86 8.12 6.98 -6.21
C THR A 86 9.14 8.11 -6.40
N LEU A 87 9.46 8.51 -7.62
CA LEU A 87 10.32 9.68 -7.86
C LEU A 87 9.71 10.96 -7.26
N TRP A 88 8.40 11.16 -7.43
CA TRP A 88 7.69 12.28 -6.78
C TRP A 88 7.76 12.21 -5.25
N LEU A 89 7.71 11.02 -4.64
CA LEU A 89 7.88 10.85 -3.20
C LEU A 89 9.29 11.26 -2.73
N PHE A 90 10.34 10.87 -3.48
CA PHE A 90 11.70 11.34 -3.22
C PHE A 90 11.77 12.88 -3.26
N ASP A 91 11.27 13.48 -4.34
CA ASP A 91 11.31 14.94 -4.53
C ASP A 91 10.60 15.65 -3.36
N TYR A 92 9.43 15.16 -2.95
CA TYR A 92 8.69 15.72 -1.82
C TYR A 92 9.46 15.69 -0.51
N TYR A 93 10.07 14.56 -0.15
CA TYR A 93 10.81 14.46 1.12
C TYR A 93 12.16 15.15 1.07
N ILE A 94 12.85 15.17 -0.06
CA ILE A 94 14.09 15.93 -0.27
C ILE A 94 13.85 17.43 -0.06
N GLU A 95 12.72 17.95 -0.55
CA GLU A 95 12.36 19.35 -0.46
C GLU A 95 11.89 19.75 0.95
N ASN A 96 11.09 18.92 1.61
CA ASN A 96 10.35 19.30 2.81
C ASN A 96 10.88 18.68 4.10
N GLY A 97 11.64 17.58 4.02
CA GLY A 97 11.95 16.74 5.18
C GLY A 97 12.80 17.43 6.23
N LYS A 98 13.68 18.35 5.85
CA LYS A 98 14.48 19.14 6.80
C LYS A 98 13.57 19.99 7.69
N ASN A 99 12.59 20.67 7.12
CA ASN A 99 11.62 21.49 7.86
C ASN A 99 10.73 20.62 8.78
N PHE A 100 10.43 19.39 8.39
CA PHE A 100 9.62 18.49 9.21
C PHE A 100 10.32 18.03 10.49
N LEU A 101 11.66 18.06 10.50
CA LEU A 101 12.51 17.65 11.61
C LEU A 101 13.05 18.83 12.44
N GLU A 102 12.69 20.08 12.11
CA GLU A 102 13.06 21.23 12.91
C GLU A 102 12.51 21.14 14.32
N ASN A 103 13.26 21.67 15.28
CA ASN A 103 12.82 21.75 16.67
C ASN A 103 11.56 22.61 16.80
N GLU A 104 10.56 22.13 17.51
CA GLU A 104 9.37 22.88 17.86
C GLU A 104 9.56 23.60 19.21
N TYR A 105 9.75 24.91 19.17
CA TYR A 105 9.93 25.69 20.38
C TYR A 105 8.60 25.94 21.09
N VAL A 106 8.54 25.60 22.36
CA VAL A 106 7.35 25.78 23.22
C VAL A 106 7.69 26.73 24.36
N LYS A 107 6.88 27.77 24.57
CA LYS A 107 7.05 28.69 25.68
C LYS A 107 6.58 28.05 26.99
N THR A 108 7.48 27.93 27.94
CA THR A 108 7.23 27.46 29.31
C THR A 108 7.87 28.42 30.32
N GLU A 109 7.90 28.07 31.61
CA GLU A 109 8.63 28.77 32.67
C GLU A 109 10.15 28.60 32.58
N ALA A 110 10.66 27.63 31.81
CA ALA A 110 12.09 27.42 31.59
C ALA A 110 12.66 28.53 30.69
N LYS A 111 13.98 28.76 30.79
CA LYS A 111 14.71 29.71 29.94
C LYS A 111 14.53 29.40 28.45
N ARG A 112 14.52 28.12 28.10
CA ARG A 112 14.23 27.60 26.74
C ARG A 112 13.70 26.18 26.82
N SER A 113 12.65 25.88 26.06
CA SER A 113 12.14 24.53 25.91
C SER A 113 11.73 24.26 24.48
N TYR A 114 11.96 23.06 24.03
CA TYR A 114 11.63 22.64 22.69
C TYR A 114 11.42 21.13 22.59
N ILE A 115 10.70 20.70 21.55
CA ILE A 115 10.55 19.32 21.14
C ILE A 115 11.55 19.05 20.01
N ARG A 116 12.27 17.94 20.11
CA ARG A 116 13.25 17.46 19.13
C ARG A 116 12.85 16.08 18.63
N PHE A 117 13.16 15.78 17.38
CA PHE A 117 12.84 14.51 16.69
C PHE A 117 14.14 13.74 16.44
N ASP A 118 14.44 12.75 17.30
CA ASP A 118 15.64 11.91 17.14
C ASP A 118 15.28 10.61 16.43
N PRO A 119 16.16 10.03 15.58
CA PRO A 119 15.93 8.72 14.99
C PRO A 119 15.87 7.63 16.06
N LEU A 120 15.11 6.56 15.80
CA LEU A 120 15.04 5.39 16.69
C LEU A 120 16.28 4.51 16.59
N GLY A 121 16.80 4.30 15.38
CA GLY A 121 17.92 3.41 15.09
C GLY A 121 17.70 2.57 13.82
N VAL A 122 17.56 1.25 13.94
CA VAL A 122 17.30 0.36 12.81
C VAL A 122 15.82 0.00 12.74
N VAL A 123 15.17 0.31 11.62
CA VAL A 123 13.77 -0.02 11.35
C VAL A 123 13.69 -1.22 10.39
N ILE A 124 12.99 -2.28 10.80
CA ILE A 124 12.62 -3.37 9.89
C ILE A 124 11.37 -2.98 9.14
N ILE A 125 11.41 -3.04 7.80
CA ILE A 125 10.24 -2.87 6.95
C ILE A 125 9.89 -4.20 6.27
N ILE A 126 8.64 -4.64 6.42
CA ILE A 126 8.14 -5.91 5.88
C ILE A 126 7.05 -5.58 4.88
N MET A 127 7.32 -5.79 3.59
CA MET A 127 6.49 -5.25 2.50
C MET A 127 5.91 -6.34 1.61
N PRO A 128 4.65 -6.18 1.15
CA PRO A 128 3.97 -7.12 0.27
C PRO A 128 4.35 -6.89 -1.19
N TRP A 129 3.86 -7.74 -2.06
CA TRP A 129 4.20 -7.82 -3.47
C TRP A 129 3.39 -6.90 -4.40
N ASN A 130 2.25 -6.35 -3.96
CA ASN A 130 1.28 -5.73 -4.87
C ASN A 130 1.68 -4.32 -5.38
N PHE A 131 2.43 -3.54 -4.60
CA PHE A 131 3.11 -2.32 -5.02
C PHE A 131 4.56 -2.38 -4.54
N PRO A 132 5.41 -3.19 -5.23
CA PRO A 132 6.68 -3.64 -4.67
C PRO A 132 7.70 -2.51 -4.47
N LEU A 133 7.60 -1.42 -5.20
CA LEU A 133 8.46 -0.26 -4.99
C LEU A 133 7.80 0.79 -4.09
N TRP A 134 6.53 1.12 -4.36
CA TRP A 134 5.84 2.21 -3.66
C TRP A 134 5.73 1.97 -2.16
N GLN A 135 5.43 0.74 -1.74
CA GLN A 135 5.29 0.40 -0.32
C GLN A 135 6.64 0.42 0.40
N VAL A 136 7.70 -0.05 -0.23
CA VAL A 136 9.06 0.09 0.31
C VAL A 136 9.42 1.56 0.44
N ALA A 137 9.22 2.36 -0.60
CA ALA A 137 9.60 3.77 -0.61
C ALA A 137 8.84 4.60 0.44
N ARG A 138 7.52 4.35 0.62
CA ARG A 138 6.68 5.05 1.61
C ARG A 138 7.23 4.95 3.05
N ALA A 139 7.77 3.79 3.41
CA ALA A 139 8.34 3.55 4.72
C ALA A 139 9.83 3.92 4.77
N ALA A 140 10.62 3.51 3.77
CA ALA A 140 12.09 3.62 3.80
C ALA A 140 12.58 5.06 3.65
N ILE A 141 12.05 5.83 2.69
CA ILE A 141 12.54 7.20 2.41
C ILE A 141 12.38 8.10 3.64
N PRO A 142 11.18 8.24 4.24
CA PRO A 142 11.03 9.07 5.44
C PRO A 142 11.80 8.52 6.65
N ALA A 143 11.89 7.20 6.84
CA ALA A 143 12.67 6.62 7.93
C ALA A 143 14.16 6.94 7.80
N MET A 144 14.75 6.80 6.61
CA MET A 144 16.16 7.14 6.36
C MET A 144 16.41 8.65 6.47
N LEU A 145 15.49 9.48 5.96
CA LEU A 145 15.59 10.92 6.07
C LEU A 145 15.54 11.39 7.55
N ALA A 146 14.73 10.72 8.39
CA ALA A 146 14.71 10.95 9.83
C ALA A 146 16.00 10.52 10.55
N GLY A 147 16.92 9.82 9.84
CA GLY A 147 18.21 9.38 10.37
C GLY A 147 18.26 7.92 10.82
N ASN A 148 17.25 7.11 10.49
CA ASN A 148 17.26 5.67 10.75
C ASN A 148 18.00 4.91 9.64
N ALA A 149 18.44 3.68 9.96
CA ALA A 149 18.79 2.67 9.00
C ALA A 149 17.59 1.73 8.77
N VAL A 150 17.53 1.10 7.61
CA VAL A 150 16.38 0.29 7.16
C VAL A 150 16.82 -1.10 6.74
N LEU A 151 16.16 -2.13 7.30
CA LEU A 151 16.24 -3.51 6.83
C LEU A 151 14.93 -3.88 6.13
N LEU A 152 15.00 -4.14 4.83
CA LEU A 152 13.85 -4.59 4.05
C LEU A 152 13.73 -6.12 4.06
N LYS A 153 12.56 -6.63 4.43
CA LYS A 153 12.10 -7.98 4.09
C LYS A 153 10.91 -7.87 3.14
N HIS A 154 11.13 -8.17 1.88
CA HIS A 154 10.07 -8.14 0.88
C HIS A 154 9.31 -9.48 0.76
N ALA A 155 8.14 -9.48 0.12
CA ALA A 155 7.45 -10.72 -0.23
C ALA A 155 8.30 -11.57 -1.16
N SER A 156 8.30 -12.88 -0.95
CA SER A 156 9.20 -13.83 -1.64
C SER A 156 9.03 -13.84 -3.16
N ILE A 157 7.80 -13.57 -3.66
CA ILE A 157 7.52 -13.57 -5.11
C ILE A 157 8.14 -12.38 -5.86
N VAL A 158 8.64 -11.36 -5.15
CA VAL A 158 9.29 -10.17 -5.71
C VAL A 158 10.73 -10.01 -5.19
N SER A 159 11.42 -11.15 -5.03
CA SER A 159 12.79 -11.19 -4.51
C SER A 159 13.79 -10.47 -5.41
N GLY A 160 13.66 -10.56 -6.73
CA GLY A 160 14.49 -9.83 -7.67
C GLY A 160 14.29 -8.33 -7.57
N THR A 161 13.04 -7.90 -7.49
CA THR A 161 12.68 -6.49 -7.25
C THR A 161 13.28 -5.99 -5.93
N SER A 162 13.24 -6.79 -4.86
CA SER A 162 13.81 -6.45 -3.55
C SER A 162 15.30 -6.14 -3.62
N LEU A 163 16.06 -7.00 -4.30
CA LEU A 163 17.51 -6.81 -4.48
C LEU A 163 17.81 -5.62 -5.42
N LYS A 164 17.01 -5.44 -6.48
CA LYS A 164 17.16 -4.29 -7.36
C LYS A 164 16.88 -2.97 -6.64
N ILE A 165 15.91 -2.92 -5.75
CA ILE A 165 15.65 -1.74 -4.90
C ILE A 165 16.88 -1.43 -4.02
N GLN A 166 17.50 -2.44 -3.39
CA GLN A 166 18.73 -2.23 -2.61
C GLN A 166 19.86 -1.67 -3.47
N GLU A 167 20.07 -2.24 -4.66
CA GLU A 167 21.08 -1.78 -5.61
C GLU A 167 20.87 -0.30 -5.99
N LEU A 168 19.60 0.10 -6.24
CA LEU A 168 19.26 1.46 -6.66
C LEU A 168 19.31 2.49 -5.53
N PHE A 169 18.95 2.12 -4.31
CA PHE A 169 19.22 2.97 -3.15
C PHE A 169 20.72 3.22 -3.00
N ASN A 170 21.54 2.20 -3.15
CA ASN A 170 23.01 2.27 -3.05
C ASN A 170 23.47 3.00 -1.76
N LEU A 171 22.86 2.65 -0.62
CA LEU A 171 23.12 3.24 0.69
C LEU A 171 23.53 2.16 1.70
N ASP A 172 24.54 2.42 2.52
CA ASP A 172 24.95 1.49 3.56
C ASP A 172 23.92 1.34 4.69
N VAL A 173 23.07 2.30 4.86
CA VAL A 173 21.93 2.29 5.80
C VAL A 173 20.67 1.63 5.25
N PHE A 174 20.69 1.07 4.04
CA PHE A 174 19.59 0.30 3.47
C PHE A 174 20.07 -1.07 3.01
N LYS A 175 19.53 -2.12 3.62
CA LYS A 175 19.82 -3.52 3.20
C LYS A 175 18.51 -4.28 3.01
N SER A 176 18.53 -5.23 2.07
CA SER A 176 17.44 -6.16 1.81
C SER A 176 17.87 -7.58 2.14
N VAL A 177 16.97 -8.34 2.77
CA VAL A 177 17.18 -9.76 3.07
C VAL A 177 16.11 -10.61 2.39
N ILE A 178 16.55 -11.70 1.79
CA ILE A 178 15.68 -12.77 1.31
C ILE A 178 15.56 -13.78 2.46
N THR A 179 14.41 -13.82 3.12
CA THR A 179 14.22 -14.69 4.29
C THR A 179 12.74 -15.06 4.49
N THR A 180 12.46 -15.99 5.41
CA THR A 180 11.10 -16.43 5.74
C THR A 180 10.43 -15.48 6.75
N GLY A 181 9.10 -15.60 6.89
CA GLY A 181 8.34 -14.86 7.93
C GLY A 181 8.84 -15.20 9.33
N GLU A 182 9.02 -16.47 9.65
CA GLU A 182 9.49 -16.92 10.97
C GLU A 182 10.85 -16.30 11.37
N ILE A 183 11.79 -16.23 10.43
CA ILE A 183 13.11 -15.65 10.70
C ILE A 183 13.00 -14.16 10.97
N ILE A 184 12.22 -13.43 10.17
CA ILE A 184 12.08 -11.98 10.37
C ILE A 184 11.32 -11.64 11.65
N ASP A 185 10.30 -12.42 12.02
CA ASP A 185 9.56 -12.26 13.27
C ASP A 185 10.52 -12.37 14.47
N ASN A 186 11.41 -13.37 14.45
CA ASN A 186 12.45 -13.55 15.46
C ASN A 186 13.53 -12.45 15.45
N ALA A 187 13.71 -11.74 14.32
CA ALA A 187 14.66 -10.64 14.19
C ALA A 187 14.12 -9.30 14.74
N ILE A 188 12.80 -9.13 14.90
CA ILE A 188 12.16 -7.89 15.39
C ILE A 188 12.79 -7.40 16.70
N LYS A 189 13.10 -8.29 17.64
CA LYS A 189 13.72 -7.94 18.92
C LYS A 189 15.07 -7.21 18.82
N TYR A 190 15.78 -7.35 17.70
CA TYR A 190 17.05 -6.70 17.45
C TYR A 190 16.91 -5.32 16.77
N SER A 191 15.70 -4.96 16.29
CA SER A 191 15.39 -3.67 15.68
C SER A 191 14.93 -2.64 16.71
N ASP A 192 14.70 -1.41 16.27
CA ASP A 192 14.19 -0.29 17.08
C ASP A 192 12.79 0.15 16.66
N GLY A 193 12.31 -0.30 15.51
CA GLY A 193 10.96 -0.07 15.02
C GLY A 193 10.60 -1.04 13.90
N VAL A 194 9.31 -1.15 13.60
CA VAL A 194 8.78 -2.05 12.57
C VAL A 194 7.74 -1.32 11.73
N SER A 195 7.87 -1.36 10.39
CA SER A 195 6.79 -1.02 9.47
C SER A 195 6.34 -2.27 8.73
N PHE A 196 5.06 -2.52 8.71
CA PHE A 196 4.48 -3.67 8.05
C PHE A 196 3.34 -3.23 7.13
N THR A 197 3.37 -3.69 5.88
CA THR A 197 2.21 -3.65 4.98
C THR A 197 1.87 -5.07 4.55
N GLY A 198 0.60 -5.48 4.65
CA GLY A 198 0.20 -6.84 4.27
C GLY A 198 -1.20 -7.23 4.72
N SER A 199 -1.45 -8.54 4.84
CA SER A 199 -2.74 -9.04 5.33
C SER A 199 -2.93 -8.76 6.82
N THR A 200 -4.18 -8.59 7.25
CA THR A 200 -4.54 -8.38 8.66
C THR A 200 -4.05 -9.52 9.55
N ALA A 201 -4.12 -10.76 9.09
CA ALA A 201 -3.65 -11.92 9.86
C ALA A 201 -2.13 -11.85 10.12
N ALA A 202 -1.32 -11.59 9.09
CA ALA A 202 0.12 -11.44 9.24
C ALA A 202 0.48 -10.20 10.08
N GLY A 203 -0.21 -9.07 9.85
CA GLY A 203 0.01 -7.84 10.63
C GLY A 203 -0.25 -8.02 12.13
N SER A 204 -1.26 -8.79 12.49
CA SER A 204 -1.54 -9.10 13.90
C SER A 204 -0.41 -9.86 14.58
N ILE A 205 0.25 -10.79 13.86
CA ILE A 205 1.42 -11.53 14.38
C ILE A 205 2.61 -10.59 14.57
N ILE A 206 2.92 -9.79 13.55
CA ILE A 206 4.03 -8.82 13.58
C ILE A 206 3.82 -7.77 14.67
N ALA A 207 2.60 -7.22 14.79
CA ALA A 207 2.26 -6.24 15.82
C ALA A 207 2.42 -6.84 17.23
N ALA A 208 1.98 -8.08 17.45
CA ALA A 208 2.13 -8.78 18.73
C ALA A 208 3.63 -8.98 19.07
N GLU A 209 4.47 -9.38 18.11
CA GLU A 209 5.90 -9.55 18.36
C GLU A 209 6.61 -8.20 18.59
N ALA A 210 6.24 -7.15 17.86
CA ALA A 210 6.76 -5.80 18.09
C ALA A 210 6.36 -5.29 19.51
N ALA A 211 5.10 -5.43 19.90
CA ALA A 211 4.61 -5.01 21.21
C ALA A 211 5.27 -5.79 22.36
N LYS A 212 5.45 -7.10 22.22
CA LYS A 212 6.17 -7.95 23.18
C LYS A 212 7.60 -7.45 23.45
N ASN A 213 8.26 -6.89 22.42
CA ASN A 213 9.59 -6.33 22.51
C ASN A 213 9.61 -4.82 22.74
N ILE A 214 8.46 -4.18 23.02
CA ILE A 214 8.29 -2.73 23.25
C ILE A 214 8.84 -1.90 22.06
N LYS A 215 8.65 -2.37 20.84
CA LYS A 215 9.05 -1.67 19.62
C LYS A 215 7.91 -0.82 19.08
N LYS A 216 8.21 0.39 18.65
CA LYS A 216 7.26 1.21 17.89
C LYS A 216 6.95 0.55 16.55
N PHE A 217 5.68 0.58 16.10
CA PHE A 217 5.29 -0.03 14.85
C PHE A 217 4.22 0.77 14.10
N VAL A 218 4.27 0.66 12.77
CA VAL A 218 3.24 1.14 11.84
C VAL A 218 2.72 -0.06 11.05
N MET A 219 1.40 -0.19 10.98
CA MET A 219 0.70 -1.29 10.32
C MET A 219 -0.24 -0.75 9.25
N GLU A 220 -0.02 -1.15 7.99
CA GLU A 220 -0.90 -0.92 6.87
C GLU A 220 -1.44 -2.27 6.40
N LEU A 221 -2.76 -2.49 6.56
CA LEU A 221 -3.35 -3.81 6.41
C LEU A 221 -4.42 -3.84 5.32
N GLY A 222 -5.30 -4.85 5.35
CA GLY A 222 -6.37 -5.02 4.38
C GLY A 222 -7.38 -3.87 4.37
N GLY A 223 -8.18 -3.83 3.32
CA GLY A 223 -9.24 -2.84 3.15
C GLY A 223 -10.40 -3.37 2.32
N SER A 224 -11.60 -2.91 2.62
CA SER A 224 -12.82 -3.16 1.85
C SER A 224 -13.52 -1.86 1.55
N ASP A 225 -12.81 -0.99 0.82
CA ASP A 225 -13.19 0.41 0.60
C ASP A 225 -14.54 0.52 -0.13
N PRO A 226 -15.48 1.34 0.40
CA PRO A 226 -16.71 1.67 -0.29
C PRO A 226 -16.48 2.75 -1.37
N PHE A 227 -17.20 2.60 -2.48
CA PHE A 227 -17.38 3.58 -3.54
C PHE A 227 -18.87 3.94 -3.54
N ILE A 228 -19.21 5.12 -3.04
CA ILE A 228 -20.60 5.53 -2.80
C ILE A 228 -21.01 6.49 -3.91
N VAL A 229 -22.15 6.26 -4.57
CA VAL A 229 -22.73 7.18 -5.56
C VAL A 229 -24.08 7.66 -5.05
N LEU A 230 -24.14 8.95 -4.67
CA LEU A 230 -25.29 9.55 -3.98
C LEU A 230 -26.40 9.96 -4.93
N ASP A 231 -26.03 10.52 -6.08
CA ASP A 231 -26.93 11.10 -7.07
C ASP A 231 -26.28 11.12 -8.46
N ASP A 232 -26.98 11.61 -9.45
CA ASP A 232 -26.55 11.68 -10.85
C ASP A 232 -25.64 12.86 -11.19
N SER A 233 -25.43 13.80 -10.26
CA SER A 233 -24.70 15.05 -10.52
C SER A 233 -23.26 14.84 -11.00
N ASN A 234 -22.64 13.69 -10.69
CA ASN A 234 -21.31 13.32 -11.15
C ASN A 234 -21.24 11.86 -11.67
N LEU A 235 -22.35 11.33 -12.17
CA LEU A 235 -22.50 9.92 -12.54
C LEU A 235 -21.51 9.48 -13.64
N GLU A 236 -21.29 10.31 -14.66
CA GLU A 236 -20.38 9.98 -15.74
C GLU A 236 -18.94 9.78 -15.24
N ASN A 237 -18.46 10.68 -14.38
CA ASN A 237 -17.13 10.56 -13.79
C ASN A 237 -17.07 9.37 -12.81
N ALA A 238 -18.12 9.13 -12.03
CA ALA A 238 -18.19 7.97 -11.14
C ALA A 238 -18.05 6.67 -11.93
N VAL A 239 -18.78 6.52 -13.05
CA VAL A 239 -18.67 5.33 -13.92
C VAL A 239 -17.26 5.18 -14.51
N LYS A 240 -16.69 6.24 -15.11
CA LYS A 240 -15.33 6.19 -15.68
C LYS A 240 -14.28 5.81 -14.63
N ASN A 241 -14.38 6.38 -13.44
CA ASN A 241 -13.43 6.14 -12.36
C ASN A 241 -13.64 4.80 -11.66
N SER A 242 -14.83 4.18 -11.75
CA SER A 242 -15.10 2.85 -11.19
C SER A 242 -14.15 1.78 -11.75
N VAL A 243 -13.78 1.88 -13.03
CA VAL A 243 -12.82 0.99 -13.69
C VAL A 243 -11.48 1.04 -12.98
N TYR A 244 -10.88 2.22 -12.87
CA TYR A 244 -9.57 2.37 -12.22
C TYR A 244 -9.67 2.09 -10.71
N ALA A 245 -10.72 2.56 -10.05
CA ALA A 245 -10.95 2.31 -8.62
C ALA A 245 -10.97 0.81 -8.28
N ARG A 246 -11.52 -0.03 -9.18
CA ARG A 246 -11.61 -1.47 -8.93
C ARG A 246 -10.48 -2.27 -9.55
N LEU A 247 -10.08 -1.92 -10.78
CA LEU A 247 -9.28 -2.80 -11.63
C LEU A 247 -7.79 -2.47 -11.66
N GLN A 248 -7.34 -1.35 -11.07
CA GLN A 248 -5.90 -1.06 -10.96
C GLN A 248 -5.15 -2.24 -10.32
N ASN A 249 -3.97 -2.55 -10.84
CA ASN A 249 -3.15 -3.66 -10.38
C ASN A 249 -3.92 -5.00 -10.33
N ASN A 250 -4.73 -5.26 -11.34
CA ASN A 250 -5.56 -6.48 -11.43
C ASN A 250 -6.56 -6.61 -10.25
N GLY A 251 -6.96 -5.49 -9.65
CA GLY A 251 -7.77 -5.45 -8.44
C GLY A 251 -7.02 -5.79 -7.15
N GLN A 252 -5.71 -5.97 -7.20
CA GLN A 252 -4.83 -6.34 -6.09
C GLN A 252 -4.29 -5.11 -5.35
N SER A 253 -5.20 -4.28 -4.86
CA SER A 253 -4.86 -3.07 -4.10
C SER A 253 -5.71 -2.98 -2.83
N CYS A 254 -5.08 -2.63 -1.70
CA CYS A 254 -5.77 -2.44 -0.42
C CYS A 254 -6.83 -1.32 -0.52
N ILE A 255 -6.52 -0.23 -1.25
CA ILE A 255 -7.41 0.90 -1.52
C ILE A 255 -8.27 0.75 -2.77
N ALA A 256 -8.25 -0.40 -3.47
CA ALA A 256 -9.19 -0.62 -4.54
C ALA A 256 -10.61 -0.68 -3.96
N SER A 257 -11.54 0.05 -4.57
CA SER A 257 -12.94 0.02 -4.17
C SER A 257 -13.53 -1.38 -4.41
N LYS A 258 -13.95 -2.05 -3.34
CA LYS A 258 -14.52 -3.41 -3.42
C LYS A 258 -16.04 -3.34 -3.42
N ARG A 259 -16.63 -2.40 -2.66
CA ARG A 259 -18.06 -2.28 -2.39
C ARG A 259 -18.60 -1.01 -3.04
N PHE A 260 -19.36 -1.16 -4.12
CA PHE A 260 -20.07 -0.07 -4.81
C PHE A 260 -21.46 0.06 -4.23
N ILE A 261 -21.72 1.16 -3.55
CA ILE A 261 -22.96 1.47 -2.82
C ILE A 261 -23.64 2.61 -3.60
N VAL A 262 -24.71 2.32 -4.33
CA VAL A 262 -25.30 3.22 -5.32
C VAL A 262 -26.75 3.51 -4.97
N HIS A 263 -27.18 4.79 -5.06
CA HIS A 263 -28.56 5.20 -4.81
C HIS A 263 -29.53 4.46 -5.75
N GLU A 264 -30.68 4.04 -5.25
CA GLU A 264 -31.59 3.16 -6.00
C GLU A 264 -32.07 3.75 -7.32
N ASP A 265 -32.27 5.07 -7.40
CA ASP A 265 -32.76 5.76 -8.60
C ASP A 265 -31.80 5.69 -9.79
N ILE A 266 -30.49 5.54 -9.53
CA ILE A 266 -29.43 5.49 -10.55
C ILE A 266 -28.72 4.14 -10.60
N TYR A 267 -29.12 3.17 -9.79
CA TYR A 267 -28.44 1.89 -9.62
C TYR A 267 -28.32 1.09 -10.91
N ASP A 268 -29.43 0.93 -11.64
CA ASP A 268 -29.44 0.10 -12.86
C ASP A 268 -28.70 0.78 -14.01
N GLU A 269 -28.75 2.12 -14.11
CA GLU A 269 -27.95 2.88 -15.07
C GLU A 269 -26.46 2.79 -14.75
N PHE A 270 -26.08 3.00 -13.48
CA PHE A 270 -24.69 2.86 -13.04
C PHE A 270 -24.15 1.45 -13.35
N TYR A 271 -24.89 0.41 -12.99
CA TYR A 271 -24.53 -0.98 -13.27
C TYR A 271 -24.28 -1.24 -14.75
N LYS A 272 -25.25 -0.85 -15.61
CA LYS A 272 -25.15 -1.03 -17.05
C LYS A 272 -23.89 -0.35 -17.61
N ARG A 273 -23.71 0.92 -17.29
CA ARG A 273 -22.56 1.71 -17.77
C ARG A 273 -21.23 1.20 -17.23
N MET A 274 -21.17 0.79 -15.96
CA MET A 274 -19.98 0.18 -15.37
C MET A 274 -19.61 -1.13 -16.06
N LEU A 275 -20.61 -1.98 -16.40
CA LEU A 275 -20.38 -3.22 -17.12
C LEU A 275 -19.86 -2.95 -18.54
N GLU A 276 -20.41 -1.98 -19.26
CA GLU A 276 -19.92 -1.55 -20.56
C GLU A 276 -18.46 -1.10 -20.52
N GLU A 277 -18.08 -0.34 -19.48
CA GLU A 277 -16.67 0.07 -19.28
C GLU A 277 -15.76 -1.12 -18.92
N PHE A 278 -16.22 -2.05 -18.08
CA PHE A 278 -15.46 -3.26 -17.75
C PHE A 278 -15.22 -4.16 -18.97
N GLN A 279 -16.17 -4.23 -19.91
CA GLN A 279 -16.05 -5.01 -21.16
C GLN A 279 -15.01 -4.43 -22.13
N LYS A 280 -14.71 -3.12 -22.06
CA LYS A 280 -13.68 -2.46 -22.89
C LYS A 280 -12.27 -2.73 -22.40
N VAL A 281 -12.10 -3.25 -21.18
CA VAL A 281 -10.78 -3.44 -20.56
C VAL A 281 -10.03 -4.57 -21.26
N LYS A 282 -8.83 -4.25 -21.77
CA LYS A 282 -7.95 -5.24 -22.39
C LYS A 282 -7.27 -6.11 -21.34
N VAL A 283 -7.47 -7.41 -21.47
CA VAL A 283 -6.96 -8.43 -20.53
C VAL A 283 -5.95 -9.32 -21.25
N GLY A 284 -4.76 -9.54 -20.68
CA GLY A 284 -3.72 -10.35 -21.34
C GLY A 284 -2.37 -10.35 -20.62
N ASP A 285 -1.30 -10.54 -21.40
CA ASP A 285 0.08 -10.51 -20.90
C ASP A 285 0.40 -9.14 -20.32
N GLN A 286 0.84 -9.11 -19.06
CA GLN A 286 1.17 -7.90 -18.32
C GLN A 286 2.32 -7.07 -18.93
N LEU A 287 3.14 -7.67 -19.79
CA LEU A 287 4.25 -6.98 -20.44
C LEU A 287 3.85 -6.26 -21.74
N ASN A 288 2.63 -6.48 -22.25
CA ASN A 288 2.12 -5.72 -23.38
C ASN A 288 1.63 -4.35 -22.93
N GLU A 289 2.05 -3.29 -23.64
CA GLU A 289 1.78 -1.90 -23.25
C GLU A 289 0.29 -1.54 -23.17
N ASP A 290 -0.55 -2.18 -23.96
CA ASP A 290 -1.99 -1.93 -24.00
C ASP A 290 -2.80 -2.87 -23.08
N THR A 291 -2.17 -3.78 -22.35
CA THR A 291 -2.81 -4.59 -21.33
C THR A 291 -3.17 -3.75 -20.11
N TYR A 292 -4.45 -3.74 -19.75
CA TYR A 292 -4.95 -3.07 -18.55
C TYR A 292 -5.06 -4.01 -17.34
N ILE A 293 -5.44 -5.27 -17.57
CA ILE A 293 -5.45 -6.35 -16.58
C ILE A 293 -4.53 -7.49 -17.04
N GLY A 294 -3.54 -7.78 -16.22
CA GLY A 294 -2.67 -8.95 -16.33
C GLY A 294 -3.14 -10.11 -15.46
N PRO A 295 -2.28 -11.12 -15.21
CA PRO A 295 -2.56 -12.21 -14.28
C PRO A 295 -2.57 -11.75 -12.84
N LEU A 296 -3.26 -12.47 -11.96
CA LEU A 296 -3.02 -12.39 -10.52
C LEU A 296 -1.59 -12.83 -10.20
N SER A 297 -1.08 -12.37 -9.08
CA SER A 297 0.33 -12.49 -8.71
C SER A 297 0.85 -13.93 -8.55
N SER A 298 -0.03 -14.90 -8.36
CA SER A 298 0.34 -16.30 -8.15
C SER A 298 -0.85 -17.23 -8.27
N LYS A 299 -0.58 -18.54 -8.47
CA LYS A 299 -1.59 -19.61 -8.40
C LYS A 299 -2.34 -19.65 -7.07
N SER A 300 -1.66 -19.34 -5.96
CA SER A 300 -2.31 -19.30 -4.65
C SER A 300 -3.32 -18.16 -4.56
N GLN A 301 -2.98 -16.97 -5.05
CA GLN A 301 -3.91 -15.85 -5.11
C GLN A 301 -5.11 -16.14 -6.02
N THR A 302 -4.86 -16.77 -7.18
CA THR A 302 -5.91 -17.21 -8.11
C THR A 302 -6.87 -18.20 -7.44
N LYS A 303 -6.33 -19.18 -6.70
CA LYS A 303 -7.15 -20.16 -5.97
C LYS A 303 -8.05 -19.50 -4.92
N ILE A 304 -7.54 -18.50 -4.19
CA ILE A 304 -8.33 -17.74 -3.21
C ILE A 304 -9.50 -17.04 -3.92
N ILE A 305 -9.23 -16.28 -4.98
CA ILE A 305 -10.26 -15.54 -5.73
C ILE A 305 -11.30 -16.45 -6.35
N LEU A 306 -10.90 -17.59 -6.94
CA LEU A 306 -11.84 -18.56 -7.50
C LEU A 306 -12.71 -19.22 -6.40
N GLY A 307 -12.14 -19.45 -5.21
CA GLY A 307 -12.89 -19.90 -4.04
C GLY A 307 -13.97 -18.89 -3.64
N GLN A 308 -13.57 -17.62 -3.46
CA GLN A 308 -14.50 -16.54 -3.12
C GLN A 308 -15.59 -16.34 -4.19
N LEU A 309 -15.24 -16.43 -5.48
CA LEU A 309 -16.25 -16.38 -6.58
C LEU A 309 -17.27 -17.53 -6.50
N LYS A 310 -16.85 -18.71 -6.06
CA LYS A 310 -17.75 -19.85 -5.86
C LYS A 310 -18.74 -19.57 -4.72
N ASP A 311 -18.24 -19.06 -3.59
CA ASP A 311 -19.08 -18.75 -2.43
C ASP A 311 -20.04 -17.59 -2.73
N LEU A 312 -19.62 -16.61 -3.51
CA LEU A 312 -20.41 -15.43 -3.89
C LEU A 312 -21.63 -15.76 -4.78
N LYS A 313 -21.73 -16.98 -5.35
CA LYS A 313 -22.93 -17.44 -6.07
C LYS A 313 -24.19 -17.42 -5.18
N ASP A 314 -24.00 -17.61 -3.87
CA ASP A 314 -25.09 -17.61 -2.90
C ASP A 314 -25.43 -16.19 -2.39
N TYR A 315 -24.67 -15.17 -2.84
CA TYR A 315 -24.80 -13.80 -2.38
C TYR A 315 -25.45 -12.85 -3.38
N GLY A 316 -25.52 -13.24 -4.67
CA GLY A 316 -26.11 -12.37 -5.68
C GLY A 316 -25.89 -12.86 -7.11
N GLU A 317 -26.23 -11.99 -8.05
CA GLU A 317 -26.08 -12.24 -9.48
C GLU A 317 -24.68 -11.88 -9.94
N ILE A 318 -23.97 -12.84 -10.56
CA ILE A 318 -22.60 -12.69 -11.04
C ILE A 318 -22.61 -12.44 -12.55
N THR A 319 -21.98 -11.34 -12.97
CA THR A 319 -21.74 -10.99 -14.37
C THR A 319 -20.25 -10.83 -14.61
N SER A 320 -19.65 -11.75 -15.37
CA SER A 320 -18.25 -11.68 -15.78
C SER A 320 -18.11 -11.17 -17.22
N THR A 321 -17.04 -10.47 -17.54
CA THR A 321 -16.73 -10.01 -18.91
C THR A 321 -16.16 -11.10 -19.81
N GLY A 322 -16.05 -12.34 -19.35
CA GLY A 322 -15.56 -13.49 -20.10
C GLY A 322 -15.09 -14.63 -19.22
N GLU A 323 -14.45 -15.62 -19.82
CA GLU A 323 -13.92 -16.80 -19.13
C GLU A 323 -12.53 -16.52 -18.52
N ASN A 324 -12.30 -17.06 -17.33
CA ASN A 324 -10.99 -17.01 -16.66
C ASN A 324 -10.03 -18.01 -17.32
N ASN A 325 -8.74 -17.67 -17.37
CA ASN A 325 -7.72 -18.53 -17.95
C ASN A 325 -6.42 -18.49 -17.15
N GLY A 326 -5.98 -19.61 -16.58
CA GLY A 326 -4.80 -19.67 -15.71
C GLY A 326 -4.92 -18.68 -14.55
N ASN A 327 -3.90 -17.82 -14.37
CA ASN A 327 -3.93 -16.77 -13.36
C ASN A 327 -4.65 -15.48 -13.80
N VAL A 328 -5.20 -15.45 -15.02
CA VAL A 328 -5.94 -14.29 -15.54
C VAL A 328 -7.42 -14.41 -15.16
N ILE A 329 -7.86 -13.53 -14.27
CA ILE A 329 -9.27 -13.42 -13.84
C ILE A 329 -9.91 -12.24 -14.57
N LYS A 330 -11.06 -12.50 -15.18
CA LYS A 330 -11.82 -11.47 -15.90
C LYS A 330 -12.52 -10.51 -14.94
N PRO A 331 -12.62 -9.21 -15.29
CA PRO A 331 -13.43 -8.27 -14.55
C PRO A 331 -14.84 -8.81 -14.32
N THR A 332 -15.28 -8.79 -13.08
CA THR A 332 -16.55 -9.37 -12.67
C THR A 332 -17.30 -8.40 -11.76
N ILE A 333 -18.60 -8.23 -11.99
CA ILE A 333 -19.50 -7.46 -11.15
C ILE A 333 -20.50 -8.41 -10.50
N ILE A 334 -20.74 -8.26 -9.21
CA ILE A 334 -21.71 -9.06 -8.46
C ILE A 334 -22.75 -8.13 -7.87
N ARG A 335 -23.99 -8.25 -8.29
CA ARG A 335 -25.14 -7.53 -7.70
C ARG A 335 -25.60 -8.29 -6.46
N LEU A 336 -25.22 -7.81 -5.29
CA LEU A 336 -25.47 -8.48 -4.02
C LEU A 336 -26.91 -8.28 -3.53
N ASN A 337 -27.51 -9.35 -3.02
CA ASN A 337 -28.78 -9.36 -2.28
C ASN A 337 -28.58 -9.47 -0.77
N LYS A 338 -27.40 -9.84 -0.30
CA LYS A 338 -26.99 -9.86 1.12
C LYS A 338 -25.54 -9.37 1.27
N GLU A 339 -25.12 -9.10 2.50
CA GLU A 339 -23.80 -8.57 2.78
C GLU A 339 -22.69 -9.60 2.58
N TYR A 340 -21.53 -9.13 2.09
CA TYR A 340 -20.28 -9.88 2.01
C TYR A 340 -19.17 -9.05 2.65
N THR A 341 -18.48 -9.60 3.64
CA THR A 341 -17.56 -8.86 4.53
C THR A 341 -16.09 -9.14 4.28
N GLU A 342 -15.74 -10.19 3.53
CA GLU A 342 -14.35 -10.53 3.25
C GLU A 342 -13.73 -9.60 2.21
N GLU A 343 -12.42 -9.37 2.32
CA GLU A 343 -11.67 -8.61 1.32
C GLU A 343 -11.52 -9.40 0.02
N LEU A 344 -11.94 -8.79 -1.10
CA LEU A 344 -11.73 -9.32 -2.45
C LEU A 344 -10.46 -8.69 -3.07
N PHE A 345 -9.37 -9.45 -3.10
CA PHE A 345 -8.09 -8.97 -3.61
C PHE A 345 -7.83 -9.41 -5.06
N GLY A 346 -8.76 -9.06 -5.96
CA GLY A 346 -8.80 -9.41 -7.37
C GLY A 346 -9.86 -8.57 -8.11
N PRO A 347 -10.05 -8.70 -9.44
CA PRO A 347 -10.85 -7.78 -10.26
C PRO A 347 -12.37 -8.03 -10.14
N ILE A 348 -12.90 -8.05 -8.93
CA ILE A 348 -14.30 -8.34 -8.62
C ILE A 348 -14.92 -7.15 -7.88
N ALA A 349 -15.99 -6.57 -8.42
CA ALA A 349 -16.76 -5.49 -7.83
C ALA A 349 -18.04 -6.03 -7.19
N LEU A 350 -18.32 -5.61 -5.96
CA LEU A 350 -19.57 -5.89 -5.25
C LEU A 350 -20.50 -4.69 -5.33
N LEU A 351 -21.68 -4.84 -5.89
CA LEU A 351 -22.62 -3.75 -6.14
C LEU A 351 -23.88 -3.92 -5.28
N ARG A 352 -24.23 -2.89 -4.52
CA ARG A 352 -25.45 -2.83 -3.69
C ARG A 352 -26.16 -1.48 -3.88
N LYS A 353 -27.49 -1.47 -3.73
CA LYS A 353 -28.30 -0.25 -3.73
C LYS A 353 -28.64 0.18 -2.32
N PHE A 354 -28.86 1.48 -2.15
CA PHE A 354 -29.39 2.10 -0.93
C PHE A 354 -30.49 3.10 -1.27
N LYS A 355 -31.31 3.47 -0.28
CA LYS A 355 -32.43 4.42 -0.42
C LYS A 355 -32.19 5.74 0.31
N THR A 356 -31.54 5.70 1.46
CA THR A 356 -31.30 6.88 2.28
C THR A 356 -29.81 7.05 2.60
N VAL A 357 -29.38 8.29 2.82
CA VAL A 357 -28.00 8.60 3.18
C VAL A 357 -27.58 7.84 4.45
N ASP A 358 -28.46 7.71 5.43
CA ASP A 358 -28.19 6.96 6.67
C ASP A 358 -27.94 5.47 6.39
N GLU A 359 -28.69 4.87 5.45
CA GLU A 359 -28.46 3.50 5.01
C GLU A 359 -27.09 3.37 4.32
N ALA A 360 -26.72 4.31 3.44
CA ALA A 360 -25.42 4.31 2.78
C ALA A 360 -24.27 4.44 3.80
N ILE A 361 -24.40 5.31 4.80
CA ILE A 361 -23.43 5.46 5.89
C ILE A 361 -23.29 4.14 6.68
N LYS A 362 -24.41 3.53 7.04
CA LYS A 362 -24.41 2.24 7.73
C LYS A 362 -23.71 1.17 6.90
N MET A 363 -24.08 1.01 5.64
CA MET A 363 -23.46 0.05 4.72
C MET A 363 -21.97 0.31 4.53
N ALA A 364 -21.53 1.57 4.41
CA ALA A 364 -20.15 1.94 4.28
C ALA A 364 -19.32 1.53 5.50
N ASN A 365 -19.85 1.74 6.71
CA ASN A 365 -19.19 1.46 7.98
C ASN A 365 -19.27 -0.01 8.45
N ASP A 366 -20.20 -0.80 7.86
CA ASP A 366 -20.44 -2.21 8.22
C ASP A 366 -19.35 -3.13 7.65
N THR A 367 -18.17 -2.99 8.20
CA THR A 367 -16.97 -3.75 7.88
C THR A 367 -15.97 -3.64 9.03
N GLU A 368 -15.12 -4.64 9.18
CA GLU A 368 -14.00 -4.61 10.11
C GLU A 368 -12.86 -3.68 9.65
N TYR A 369 -12.90 -3.22 8.39
CA TYR A 369 -11.89 -2.38 7.76
C TYR A 369 -12.24 -0.89 7.83
N GLY A 370 -11.24 -0.05 7.60
CA GLY A 370 -11.42 1.42 7.56
C GLY A 370 -10.21 2.11 6.92
N LEU A 371 -9.84 1.68 5.69
CA LEU A 371 -8.68 2.27 4.99
C LEU A 371 -9.09 3.52 4.21
N GLY A 372 -9.98 3.40 3.25
CA GLY A 372 -10.43 4.50 2.43
C GLY A 372 -11.92 4.44 2.11
N CYS A 373 -12.44 5.55 1.55
CA CYS A 373 -13.80 5.69 1.02
C CYS A 373 -13.79 6.70 -0.12
N SER A 374 -14.53 6.43 -1.18
CA SER A 374 -14.78 7.35 -2.28
C SER A 374 -16.28 7.69 -2.32
N ILE A 375 -16.64 9.00 -2.33
CA ILE A 375 -18.02 9.47 -2.36
C ILE A 375 -18.21 10.32 -3.62
N TRP A 376 -19.23 10.00 -4.42
CA TRP A 376 -19.54 10.65 -5.69
C TRP A 376 -20.95 11.25 -5.66
N GLY A 377 -21.07 12.48 -6.15
CA GLY A 377 -22.33 13.20 -6.18
C GLY A 377 -22.13 14.69 -5.95
N ASN A 378 -23.15 15.37 -5.47
CA ASN A 378 -23.05 16.78 -5.10
C ASN A 378 -22.04 16.99 -3.97
N ASP A 379 -21.12 17.95 -4.14
CA ASP A 379 -19.98 18.17 -3.20
C ASP A 379 -20.45 18.43 -1.77
N GLU A 380 -21.48 19.25 -1.57
CA GLU A 380 -21.97 19.61 -0.23
C GLU A 380 -22.55 18.40 0.52
N ASN A 381 -23.32 17.56 -0.18
CA ASN A 381 -23.89 16.35 0.38
C ASN A 381 -22.82 15.31 0.69
N ALA A 382 -21.85 15.15 -0.21
CA ALA A 382 -20.72 14.25 -0.03
C ALA A 382 -19.83 14.67 1.16
N GLU A 383 -19.56 15.98 1.33
CA GLU A 383 -18.79 16.50 2.46
C GLU A 383 -19.52 16.31 3.81
N LYS A 384 -20.85 16.52 3.83
CA LYS A 384 -21.63 16.22 5.03
C LYS A 384 -21.56 14.74 5.41
N MET A 385 -21.67 13.86 4.43
CA MET A 385 -21.59 12.40 4.64
C MET A 385 -20.19 11.96 5.12
N ALA A 386 -19.11 12.56 4.58
CA ALA A 386 -17.74 12.21 4.90
C ALA A 386 -17.44 12.21 6.41
N LYS A 387 -18.11 13.08 7.18
CA LYS A 387 -17.95 13.19 8.65
C LYS A 387 -18.38 11.92 9.42
N TYR A 388 -19.20 11.09 8.79
CA TYR A 388 -19.78 9.88 9.40
C TYR A 388 -19.12 8.60 8.89
N ILE A 389 -18.13 8.70 8.01
CA ILE A 389 -17.42 7.53 7.45
C ILE A 389 -16.16 7.24 8.29
N ASN A 390 -16.09 6.02 8.83
CA ASN A 390 -15.01 5.58 9.72
C ASN A 390 -13.83 4.99 8.93
N THR A 391 -13.09 5.83 8.23
CA THR A 391 -11.91 5.43 7.45
C THR A 391 -10.76 6.41 7.65
N GLY A 392 -9.55 6.00 7.29
CA GLY A 392 -8.37 6.87 7.35
C GLY A 392 -8.37 7.94 6.25
N THR A 393 -9.00 7.67 5.09
CA THR A 393 -9.07 8.60 3.97
C THR A 393 -10.48 8.63 3.39
N VAL A 394 -11.02 9.82 3.14
CA VAL A 394 -12.25 10.02 2.35
C VAL A 394 -11.91 10.91 1.16
N SER A 395 -12.29 10.48 -0.04
CA SER A 395 -12.15 11.24 -1.28
C SER A 395 -13.53 11.59 -1.84
N ILE A 396 -13.75 12.85 -2.19
CA ILE A 396 -15.02 13.32 -2.78
C ILE A 396 -14.78 13.56 -4.27
N ASN A 397 -15.66 13.01 -5.10
CA ASN A 397 -15.60 13.08 -6.57
C ASN A 397 -14.21 12.69 -7.13
N LYS A 398 -13.53 11.82 -6.41
CA LYS A 398 -12.20 11.28 -6.71
C LYS A 398 -12.06 9.89 -6.13
N ILE A 399 -11.26 9.04 -6.77
CA ILE A 399 -10.88 7.74 -6.20
C ILE A 399 -9.93 7.92 -5.01
N VAL A 400 -9.92 6.95 -4.11
CA VAL A 400 -8.91 6.90 -3.05
C VAL A 400 -7.53 6.69 -3.66
N ALA A 401 -6.58 7.53 -3.28
CA ALA A 401 -5.19 7.44 -3.72
C ALA A 401 -4.27 7.96 -2.61
N SER A 402 -3.11 7.34 -2.45
CA SER A 402 -2.05 7.86 -1.59
C SER A 402 -1.33 9.02 -2.28
N ASP A 403 -1.07 10.08 -1.52
CA ASP A 403 -0.39 11.31 -1.96
C ASP A 403 0.75 11.61 -0.98
N PRO A 404 2.00 11.86 -1.44
CA PRO A 404 3.13 12.15 -0.55
C PRO A 404 2.88 13.27 0.46
N ARG A 405 2.02 14.22 0.13
CA ARG A 405 1.72 15.43 0.94
C ARG A 405 0.70 15.18 2.05
N LEU A 406 -0.07 14.10 1.97
CA LEU A 406 -1.16 13.78 2.88
C LEU A 406 -0.85 12.51 3.69
N PRO A 407 -1.24 12.45 4.98
CA PRO A 407 -1.07 11.24 5.76
C PRO A 407 -1.92 10.10 5.16
N PHE A 408 -1.33 8.91 5.10
CA PHE A 408 -1.98 7.70 4.61
C PHE A 408 -2.00 6.64 5.70
N GLY A 409 -3.11 5.96 5.87
CA GLY A 409 -3.28 4.86 6.82
C GLY A 409 -4.73 4.63 7.18
N GLY A 410 -4.99 3.46 7.76
CA GLY A 410 -6.32 3.00 8.12
C GLY A 410 -6.69 3.20 9.59
N THR A 411 -7.93 2.83 9.88
CA THR A 411 -8.49 2.64 11.22
C THR A 411 -9.00 1.19 11.33
N LYS A 412 -9.52 0.78 12.49
CA LYS A 412 -10.03 -0.56 12.73
C LYS A 412 -8.96 -1.62 12.36
N LYS A 413 -9.33 -2.69 11.64
CA LYS A 413 -8.41 -3.73 11.18
C LYS A 413 -7.60 -3.36 9.93
N SER A 414 -7.72 -2.13 9.43
CA SER A 414 -6.91 -1.64 8.31
C SER A 414 -5.57 -1.06 8.74
N GLY A 415 -5.35 -0.81 10.03
CA GLY A 415 -4.00 -0.44 10.46
C GLY A 415 -3.90 0.46 11.68
N ILE A 416 -2.64 0.75 12.03
CA ILE A 416 -2.23 1.60 13.15
C ILE A 416 -1.05 2.47 12.67
N GLY A 417 -1.04 3.76 13.06
CA GLY A 417 -0.04 4.73 12.62
C GLY A 417 -0.40 5.33 11.27
N ARG A 418 0.53 6.10 10.72
CA ARG A 418 0.38 6.74 9.40
C ARG A 418 1.68 6.64 8.61
N GLU A 419 1.55 6.58 7.31
CA GLU A 419 2.65 6.77 6.35
C GLU A 419 2.45 8.08 5.59
N LEU A 420 3.47 8.52 4.87
CA LEU A 420 3.48 9.75 4.07
C LEU A 420 3.35 11.05 4.88
N SER A 421 3.54 12.18 4.20
CA SER A 421 3.56 13.53 4.79
C SER A 421 4.55 13.68 5.97
N ARG A 422 4.43 14.75 6.73
CA ARG A 422 5.17 14.92 7.99
C ARG A 422 4.81 13.84 9.02
N TYR A 423 3.55 13.39 9.05
CA TYR A 423 3.09 12.40 10.02
C TYR A 423 3.83 11.07 9.86
N GLY A 424 3.95 10.56 8.62
CA GLY A 424 4.69 9.32 8.36
C GLY A 424 6.19 9.43 8.64
N LEU A 425 6.80 10.61 8.41
CA LEU A 425 8.20 10.83 8.73
C LEU A 425 8.44 10.75 10.25
N LEU A 426 7.53 11.29 11.05
CA LEU A 426 7.67 11.32 12.52
C LEU A 426 7.35 9.95 13.18
N GLU A 427 6.74 9.01 12.48
CA GLU A 427 6.41 7.70 13.06
C GLU A 427 7.64 6.95 13.58
N PHE A 428 8.80 7.06 12.93
CA PHE A 428 10.02 6.41 13.36
C PHE A 428 11.01 7.40 14.00
N THR A 429 10.48 8.33 14.81
CA THR A 429 11.29 9.23 15.63
C THR A 429 10.94 9.10 17.11
N ASN A 430 11.90 9.40 17.96
CA ASN A 430 11.70 9.69 19.38
C ASN A 430 11.37 11.17 19.53
N ILE A 431 10.16 11.49 19.95
CA ILE A 431 9.71 12.85 20.25
C ILE A 431 10.26 13.22 21.63
N LYS A 432 11.39 13.96 21.65
CA LYS A 432 12.16 14.26 22.86
C LYS A 432 11.89 15.67 23.35
N THR A 433 11.50 15.82 24.61
CA THR A 433 11.43 17.11 25.28
C THR A 433 12.81 17.55 25.79
N VAL A 434 13.20 18.79 25.53
CA VAL A 434 14.42 19.42 26.03
C VAL A 434 14.06 20.68 26.80
N TRP A 435 14.49 20.75 28.08
CA TRP A 435 14.29 21.87 28.96
C TRP A 435 15.65 22.45 29.34
N ILE A 436 15.80 23.77 29.28
CA ILE A 436 17.02 24.48 29.69
C ILE A 436 16.59 25.57 30.68
N ASN A 437 17.01 25.41 31.94
CA ASN A 437 16.75 26.37 33.02
C ASN A 437 17.85 27.43 33.11
#